data_1b7e05e6a2915cc89b02f870d0ab8d52
#
_entry.id   1b7e05e6a2915cc89b02f870d0ab8d52
#
_cell.length_a   1.000
_cell.length_b   1.000
_cell.length_c   1.000
_cell.angle_alpha   90.00
_cell.angle_beta   90.00
_cell.angle_gamma   90.00
#
_symmetry.space_group_name_H-M   'P 1'
#
loop_
_entity.id
_entity.type
_entity.pdbx_description
1 polymer ?
#
loop_
_entity_poly.entity_id
_entity_poly.type
_entity_poly.pdbx_seq_one_letter_code
_entity_poly.pdbx_strand_id
1 'polypeptide(L)'
;MKHLHSFAPKRLLAAAAAGVLSVCVLLPAGNVLAAETTTDSSSETFDDGTLTYKKLSNTTVSVTDCVESATHISIMPKIDGYDVVSIGEEAFANCTSLQGLTIPDTVTEIGSAAFYGCTALESLTVPDSVTKIESGTFFNCSALTDLTLGGKTTDIGDMAFGYCTSLETVALPDTVENMGNQVFYYCTALDDISIPDKVTELGSYTFYGCLALKSFEVPVNLEDIGAMSFVACPSLETITVADGNAKYTAVDNVLYDSEESILYLYPAGRSDTSFTLPDSTLVVYAGAFFAAGNLQQIT
;
A
#
# COMPACT_ATOMS: atom_id res chain seq x y z
N MET A 1 -33.90 -6.54 -31.64
CA MET A 1 -34.24 -6.13 -30.27
C MET A 1 -32.91 -6.01 -29.55
N LYS A 2 -32.41 -4.80 -29.39
CA LYS A 2 -31.14 -4.52 -28.74
C LYS A 2 -31.38 -4.47 -27.22
N HIS A 3 -30.75 -5.35 -26.46
CA HIS A 3 -30.76 -5.28 -25.00
C HIS A 3 -29.86 -4.11 -24.55
N LEU A 4 -30.50 -3.04 -24.08
CA LEU A 4 -29.85 -2.02 -23.27
C LEU A 4 -29.55 -2.63 -21.90
N HIS A 5 -28.31 -2.93 -21.60
CA HIS A 5 -27.88 -3.11 -20.23
C HIS A 5 -27.68 -1.72 -19.61
N SER A 6 -28.54 -1.40 -18.67
CA SER A 6 -28.43 -0.23 -17.80
C SER A 6 -27.25 -0.43 -16.85
N PHE A 7 -26.16 0.28 -17.08
CA PHE A 7 -25.06 0.40 -16.12
C PHE A 7 -25.48 1.41 -15.04
N ALA A 8 -25.72 0.92 -13.82
CA ALA A 8 -25.80 1.77 -12.64
C ALA A 8 -24.38 2.05 -12.14
N PRO A 9 -24.01 3.32 -11.84
CA PRO A 9 -22.67 3.63 -11.35
C PRO A 9 -22.47 3.05 -9.94
N LYS A 10 -21.33 2.36 -9.73
CA LYS A 10 -20.87 1.81 -8.44
C LYS A 10 -20.47 2.90 -7.40
N ARG A 11 -21.26 3.95 -7.29
CA ARG A 11 -21.05 4.97 -6.26
C ARG A 11 -22.03 4.77 -5.13
N LEU A 12 -21.69 3.93 -4.14
CA LEU A 12 -22.07 4.04 -2.71
C LEU A 12 -21.45 2.88 -1.93
N LEU A 13 -20.29 3.09 -1.31
CA LEU A 13 -19.88 2.56 0.01
C LEU A 13 -18.36 2.69 0.21
N ALA A 14 -17.84 3.89 0.18
CA ALA A 14 -16.54 4.18 0.77
C ALA A 14 -16.57 5.60 1.39
N ALA A 15 -17.47 5.80 2.35
CA ALA A 15 -17.52 7.04 3.13
C ALA A 15 -17.72 6.70 4.62
N ALA A 16 -16.65 6.24 5.25
CA ALA A 16 -16.58 6.21 6.71
C ALA A 16 -15.13 6.26 7.18
N ALA A 17 -14.42 7.36 6.98
CA ALA A 17 -13.34 7.83 7.85
C ALA A 17 -12.69 9.11 7.27
N ALA A 18 -13.37 10.24 7.32
CA ALA A 18 -12.76 11.56 7.51
C ALA A 18 -13.88 12.59 7.64
N GLY A 19 -14.15 13.02 8.86
CA GLY A 19 -15.06 14.13 9.12
C GLY A 19 -14.41 15.44 8.74
N VAL A 20 -14.92 16.09 7.68
CA VAL A 20 -14.73 17.52 7.48
C VAL A 20 -16.09 18.11 7.13
N LEU A 21 -16.60 18.94 8.04
CA LEU A 21 -17.78 19.78 7.81
C LEU A 21 -17.48 20.77 6.69
N SER A 22 -18.21 20.69 5.60
CA SER A 22 -18.24 21.77 4.60
C SER A 22 -19.47 22.64 4.84
N VAL A 23 -19.20 23.91 5.14
CA VAL A 23 -20.21 24.96 5.29
C VAL A 23 -20.62 25.44 3.91
N CYS A 24 -21.87 25.21 3.51
CA CYS A 24 -22.45 25.82 2.32
C CYS A 24 -22.77 27.30 2.58
N VAL A 25 -22.08 28.19 1.90
CA VAL A 25 -22.46 29.61 1.80
C VAL A 25 -23.29 29.80 0.53
N LEU A 26 -24.56 30.17 0.69
CA LEU A 26 -25.45 30.60 -0.38
C LEU A 26 -25.07 32.02 -0.81
N LEU A 27 -24.73 32.23 -2.08
CA LEU A 27 -24.65 33.55 -2.71
C LEU A 27 -25.78 33.73 -3.73
N PRO A 28 -26.30 34.97 -3.90
CA PRO A 28 -27.51 35.23 -4.67
C PRO A 28 -27.30 35.31 -6.19
N ALA A 29 -28.36 34.97 -6.93
CA ALA A 29 -28.43 34.97 -8.37
C ALA A 29 -28.20 36.35 -9.00
N GLY A 30 -27.34 36.42 -10.02
CA GLY A 30 -27.19 37.59 -10.86
C GLY A 30 -26.33 37.35 -12.10
N ASN A 31 -26.97 37.44 -13.26
CA ASN A 31 -26.44 37.58 -14.63
C ASN A 31 -25.82 36.35 -15.32
N VAL A 32 -26.66 35.79 -16.19
CA VAL A 32 -26.29 34.85 -17.26
C VAL A 32 -25.49 35.62 -18.33
N LEU A 33 -24.16 35.44 -18.34
CA LEU A 33 -23.34 35.62 -19.54
C LEU A 33 -23.28 34.26 -20.22
N ALA A 34 -23.64 34.19 -21.49
CA ALA A 34 -23.51 33.00 -22.31
C ALA A 34 -22.03 32.57 -22.31
N ALA A 35 -21.71 31.52 -21.56
CA ALA A 35 -20.44 30.86 -21.68
C ALA A 35 -20.47 30.00 -22.94
N GLU A 36 -19.54 30.22 -23.85
CA GLU A 36 -19.24 29.32 -24.94
C GLU A 36 -18.97 27.94 -24.31
N THR A 37 -19.76 26.94 -24.72
CA THR A 37 -19.53 25.56 -24.35
C THR A 37 -18.27 25.10 -25.07
N THR A 38 -17.11 25.28 -24.44
CA THR A 38 -15.97 24.44 -24.73
C THR A 38 -16.38 23.04 -24.26
N THR A 39 -16.75 22.16 -25.19
CA THR A 39 -16.90 20.74 -24.91
C THR A 39 -15.56 20.25 -24.38
N ASP A 40 -15.49 20.01 -23.08
CA ASP A 40 -14.36 19.38 -22.43
C ASP A 40 -14.23 17.97 -23.00
N SER A 41 -13.29 17.78 -23.93
CA SER A 41 -13.05 16.49 -24.60
C SER A 41 -12.53 15.41 -23.63
N SER A 42 -12.27 15.78 -22.37
CA SER A 42 -11.74 14.88 -21.34
C SER A 42 -12.79 14.03 -20.62
N SER A 43 -14.09 14.18 -20.95
CA SER A 43 -15.18 13.42 -20.33
C SER A 43 -15.68 12.23 -21.18
N GLU A 44 -15.15 12.06 -22.40
CA GLU A 44 -15.60 11.00 -23.30
C GLU A 44 -15.02 9.65 -22.89
N THR A 45 -15.89 8.67 -22.66
CA THR A 45 -15.55 7.28 -22.35
C THR A 45 -16.00 6.35 -23.45
N PHE A 46 -15.27 5.25 -23.66
CA PHE A 46 -15.64 4.14 -24.55
C PHE A 46 -15.17 2.82 -23.96
N ASP A 47 -15.65 1.70 -24.45
CA ASP A 47 -15.27 0.36 -23.98
C ASP A 47 -14.88 -0.56 -25.15
N ASP A 48 -14.08 -1.60 -24.85
CA ASP A 48 -13.70 -2.66 -25.79
C ASP A 48 -14.43 -3.98 -25.49
N GLY A 49 -15.42 -3.96 -24.58
CA GLY A 49 -16.16 -5.12 -24.09
C GLY A 49 -15.54 -5.78 -22.86
N THR A 50 -14.35 -5.37 -22.46
CA THR A 50 -13.65 -5.86 -21.25
C THR A 50 -13.24 -4.71 -20.33
N LEU A 51 -12.71 -3.65 -20.90
CA LEU A 51 -12.23 -2.46 -20.19
C LEU A 51 -12.99 -1.22 -20.67
N THR A 52 -13.23 -0.31 -19.74
CA THR A 52 -13.71 1.04 -20.02
C THR A 52 -12.53 2.01 -19.98
N TYR A 53 -12.49 2.89 -20.96
CA TYR A 53 -11.45 3.89 -21.15
C TYR A 53 -12.02 5.29 -21.08
N LYS A 54 -11.30 6.20 -20.46
CA LYS A 54 -11.57 7.64 -20.43
C LYS A 54 -10.49 8.38 -21.21
N LYS A 55 -10.89 9.26 -22.14
CA LYS A 55 -9.97 10.12 -22.86
C LYS A 55 -9.35 11.16 -21.91
N LEU A 56 -8.03 11.21 -21.87
CA LEU A 56 -7.25 12.22 -21.15
C LEU A 56 -6.83 13.36 -22.09
N SER A 57 -6.60 13.02 -23.36
CA SER A 57 -6.22 13.96 -24.42
C SER A 57 -6.68 13.45 -25.79
N ASN A 58 -6.27 14.14 -26.85
CA ASN A 58 -6.50 13.67 -28.23
C ASN A 58 -5.70 12.42 -28.61
N THR A 59 -4.75 11.97 -27.79
CA THR A 59 -3.85 10.85 -28.08
C THR A 59 -3.71 9.85 -26.94
N THR A 60 -4.25 10.13 -25.74
CA THR A 60 -4.06 9.29 -24.55
C THR A 60 -5.36 8.98 -23.84
N VAL A 61 -5.41 7.81 -23.22
CA VAL A 61 -6.53 7.34 -22.40
C VAL A 61 -6.05 6.73 -21.09
N SER A 62 -7.00 6.69 -20.12
CA SER A 62 -6.88 5.93 -18.87
C SER A 62 -7.88 4.77 -18.89
N VAL A 63 -7.49 3.62 -18.37
CA VAL A 63 -8.42 2.56 -17.97
C VAL A 63 -9.17 3.02 -16.72
N THR A 64 -10.50 2.95 -16.72
CA THR A 64 -11.32 3.45 -15.60
C THR A 64 -12.27 2.42 -15.01
N ASP A 65 -12.53 1.31 -15.70
CA ASP A 65 -13.36 0.22 -15.18
C ASP A 65 -13.08 -1.08 -15.94
N CYS A 66 -13.46 -2.22 -15.34
CA CYS A 66 -13.36 -3.55 -15.94
C CYS A 66 -14.67 -4.34 -15.79
N VAL A 67 -14.86 -5.34 -16.65
CA VAL A 67 -15.92 -6.32 -16.48
C VAL A 67 -15.60 -7.23 -15.30
N GLU A 68 -16.45 -7.24 -14.25
CA GLU A 68 -16.25 -7.97 -12.99
C GLU A 68 -16.01 -9.48 -13.14
N SER A 69 -16.51 -10.10 -14.22
CA SER A 69 -16.36 -11.52 -14.50
C SER A 69 -15.04 -11.89 -15.19
N ALA A 70 -14.23 -10.89 -15.56
CA ALA A 70 -12.95 -11.15 -16.22
C ALA A 70 -11.95 -11.79 -15.23
N THR A 71 -11.30 -12.87 -15.66
CA THR A 71 -10.32 -13.59 -14.85
C THR A 71 -8.88 -13.24 -15.22
N HIS A 72 -8.63 -12.94 -16.49
CA HIS A 72 -7.33 -12.51 -16.98
C HIS A 72 -7.52 -11.38 -17.99
N ILE A 73 -6.80 -10.30 -17.79
CA ILE A 73 -6.87 -9.11 -18.64
C ILE A 73 -5.47 -8.79 -19.15
N SER A 74 -5.37 -8.40 -20.42
CA SER A 74 -4.16 -7.80 -20.97
C SER A 74 -4.49 -6.40 -21.45
N ILE A 75 -3.97 -5.39 -20.76
CA ILE A 75 -4.10 -4.00 -21.19
C ILE A 75 -3.21 -3.81 -22.41
N MET A 76 -3.80 -3.40 -23.53
CA MET A 76 -3.08 -3.10 -24.75
C MET A 76 -2.39 -1.74 -24.63
N PRO A 77 -1.14 -1.57 -25.14
CA PRO A 77 -0.45 -0.28 -25.11
C PRO A 77 -1.18 0.81 -25.92
N LYS A 78 -2.02 0.40 -26.89
CA LYS A 78 -2.88 1.28 -27.69
C LYS A 78 -4.27 0.69 -27.88
N ILE A 79 -5.28 1.54 -27.86
CA ILE A 79 -6.67 1.23 -28.18
C ILE A 79 -7.28 2.35 -29.06
N ASP A 80 -7.87 2.00 -30.20
CA ASP A 80 -8.49 2.92 -31.15
C ASP A 80 -7.64 4.15 -31.52
N GLY A 81 -6.31 3.96 -31.58
CA GLY A 81 -5.33 5.00 -31.92
C GLY A 81 -4.83 5.81 -30.72
N TYR A 82 -5.39 5.62 -29.54
CA TYR A 82 -4.95 6.26 -28.29
C TYR A 82 -3.89 5.41 -27.57
N ASP A 83 -2.86 6.04 -26.99
CA ASP A 83 -1.94 5.39 -26.08
C ASP A 83 -2.62 5.21 -24.70
N VAL A 84 -2.55 4.00 -24.14
CA VAL A 84 -3.00 3.72 -22.76
C VAL A 84 -1.87 4.08 -21.82
N VAL A 85 -2.03 5.17 -21.06
CA VAL A 85 -0.97 5.74 -20.23
C VAL A 85 -1.21 5.66 -18.74
N SER A 86 -2.43 5.33 -18.32
CA SER A 86 -2.75 5.19 -16.90
C SER A 86 -3.85 4.17 -16.62
N ILE A 87 -3.83 3.66 -15.40
CA ILE A 87 -4.92 2.97 -14.74
C ILE A 87 -5.50 3.95 -13.72
N GLY A 88 -6.78 4.28 -13.83
CA GLY A 88 -7.43 5.27 -12.98
C GLY A 88 -7.65 4.79 -11.55
N GLU A 89 -8.06 5.72 -10.69
CA GLU A 89 -8.52 5.43 -9.33
C GLU A 89 -9.66 4.40 -9.36
N GLU A 90 -9.56 3.36 -8.51
CA GLU A 90 -10.55 2.28 -8.37
C GLU A 90 -10.87 1.50 -9.67
N ALA A 91 -10.06 1.59 -10.72
CA ALA A 91 -10.37 1.03 -12.05
C ALA A 91 -10.67 -0.47 -12.04
N PHE A 92 -10.04 -1.24 -11.16
CA PHE A 92 -10.28 -2.67 -10.95
C PHE A 92 -10.82 -2.96 -9.55
N ALA A 93 -11.31 -1.95 -8.82
CA ALA A 93 -11.76 -2.15 -7.46
C ALA A 93 -12.88 -3.19 -7.37
N ASN A 94 -12.70 -4.19 -6.48
CA ASN A 94 -13.60 -5.32 -6.28
C ASN A 94 -13.81 -6.22 -7.52
N CYS A 95 -12.86 -6.24 -8.46
CA CYS A 95 -12.83 -7.25 -9.52
C CYS A 95 -12.40 -8.60 -8.91
N THR A 96 -13.31 -9.21 -8.11
CA THR A 96 -13.03 -10.40 -7.29
C THR A 96 -12.78 -11.68 -8.08
N SER A 97 -13.03 -11.67 -9.39
CA SER A 97 -12.72 -12.79 -10.30
C SER A 97 -11.36 -12.66 -10.97
N LEU A 98 -10.72 -11.47 -10.92
CA LEU A 98 -9.47 -11.17 -11.62
C LEU A 98 -8.31 -11.92 -10.96
N GLN A 99 -7.71 -12.87 -11.68
CA GLN A 99 -6.58 -13.70 -11.24
C GLN A 99 -5.23 -13.17 -11.72
N GLY A 100 -5.21 -12.52 -12.89
CA GLY A 100 -3.99 -11.97 -13.47
C GLY A 100 -4.25 -10.80 -14.42
N LEU A 101 -3.29 -9.89 -14.47
CA LEU A 101 -3.33 -8.70 -15.32
C LEU A 101 -1.95 -8.45 -15.91
N THR A 102 -1.92 -8.12 -17.22
CA THR A 102 -0.70 -7.61 -17.87
C THR A 102 -0.84 -6.10 -18.07
N ILE A 103 0.12 -5.34 -17.52
CA ILE A 103 0.20 -3.88 -17.64
C ILE A 103 1.33 -3.55 -18.63
N PRO A 104 1.08 -2.78 -19.69
CA PRO A 104 2.13 -2.42 -20.66
C PRO A 104 3.01 -1.28 -20.12
N ASP A 105 4.25 -1.19 -20.64
CA ASP A 105 5.22 -0.14 -20.27
C ASP A 105 4.78 1.29 -20.65
N THR A 106 3.71 1.44 -21.43
CA THR A 106 3.10 2.75 -21.72
C THR A 106 2.36 3.33 -20.53
N VAL A 107 1.94 2.50 -19.55
CA VAL A 107 1.31 2.95 -18.31
C VAL A 107 2.36 3.53 -17.39
N THR A 108 2.18 4.79 -17.01
CA THR A 108 3.07 5.54 -16.11
C THR A 108 2.45 5.84 -14.76
N GLU A 109 1.13 5.66 -14.63
CA GLU A 109 0.37 5.96 -13.42
C GLU A 109 -0.64 4.84 -13.12
N ILE A 110 -0.69 4.43 -11.85
CA ILE A 110 -1.72 3.55 -11.28
C ILE A 110 -2.35 4.31 -10.12
N GLY A 111 -3.64 4.60 -10.23
CA GLY A 111 -4.37 5.42 -9.27
C GLY A 111 -4.58 4.74 -7.92
N SER A 112 -5.00 5.54 -6.94
CA SER A 112 -5.35 5.06 -5.60
C SER A 112 -6.42 3.97 -5.68
N ALA A 113 -6.28 2.95 -4.82
CA ALA A 113 -7.23 1.82 -4.74
C ALA A 113 -7.49 1.10 -6.08
N ALA A 114 -6.60 1.24 -7.09
CA ALA A 114 -6.84 0.71 -8.44
C ALA A 114 -7.20 -0.78 -8.45
N PHE A 115 -6.62 -1.58 -7.55
CA PHE A 115 -6.88 -3.02 -7.39
C PHE A 115 -7.49 -3.35 -6.03
N TYR A 116 -8.09 -2.38 -5.34
CA TYR A 116 -8.73 -2.60 -4.04
C TYR A 116 -9.70 -3.78 -4.09
N GLY A 117 -9.51 -4.78 -3.20
CA GLY A 117 -10.43 -5.90 -3.09
C GLY A 117 -10.41 -6.89 -4.27
N CYS A 118 -9.35 -6.90 -5.09
CA CYS A 118 -9.13 -7.96 -6.10
C CYS A 118 -8.70 -9.25 -5.40
N THR A 119 -9.65 -9.90 -4.72
CA THR A 119 -9.38 -11.02 -3.81
C THR A 119 -8.89 -12.30 -4.49
N ALA A 120 -9.06 -12.43 -5.81
CA ALA A 120 -8.55 -13.57 -6.59
C ALA A 120 -7.23 -13.26 -7.33
N LEU A 121 -6.69 -12.03 -7.24
CA LEU A 121 -5.45 -11.65 -7.93
C LEU A 121 -4.27 -12.38 -7.29
N GLU A 122 -3.66 -13.31 -8.04
CA GLU A 122 -2.58 -14.18 -7.57
C GLU A 122 -1.20 -13.58 -7.85
N SER A 123 -1.05 -12.92 -9.00
CA SER A 123 0.23 -12.35 -9.41
C SER A 123 0.07 -11.07 -10.21
N LEU A 124 1.03 -10.15 -10.06
CA LEU A 124 1.11 -8.92 -10.85
C LEU A 124 2.55 -8.43 -10.98
N THR A 125 2.89 -7.97 -12.20
CA THR A 125 4.10 -7.19 -12.44
C THR A 125 3.72 -5.74 -12.74
N VAL A 126 4.23 -4.82 -11.92
CA VAL A 126 4.14 -3.37 -12.14
C VAL A 126 5.33 -2.96 -13.00
N PRO A 127 5.14 -2.29 -14.15
CA PRO A 127 6.23 -1.92 -15.04
C PRO A 127 7.13 -0.81 -14.47
N ASP A 128 8.37 -0.73 -14.94
CA ASP A 128 9.37 0.29 -14.56
C ASP A 128 8.93 1.74 -14.86
N SER A 129 7.94 1.91 -15.73
CA SER A 129 7.34 3.22 -16.04
C SER A 129 6.52 3.80 -14.88
N VAL A 130 6.07 2.96 -13.93
CA VAL A 130 5.32 3.37 -12.75
C VAL A 130 6.31 3.62 -11.61
N THR A 131 6.40 4.87 -11.16
CA THR A 131 7.33 5.27 -10.11
C THR A 131 6.69 5.37 -8.73
N LYS A 132 5.36 5.29 -8.67
CA LYS A 132 4.61 5.43 -7.43
C LYS A 132 3.51 4.38 -7.32
N ILE A 133 3.43 3.72 -6.18
CA ILE A 133 2.29 2.91 -5.76
C ILE A 133 1.43 3.78 -4.86
N GLU A 134 0.24 4.15 -5.34
CA GLU A 134 -0.67 5.04 -4.62
C GLU A 134 -1.33 4.36 -3.42
N SER A 135 -2.02 5.16 -2.59
CA SER A 135 -2.67 4.65 -1.38
C SER A 135 -3.70 3.57 -1.70
N GLY A 136 -3.64 2.46 -0.95
CA GLY A 136 -4.58 1.35 -1.06
C GLY A 136 -4.56 0.60 -2.40
N THR A 137 -3.56 0.83 -3.27
CA THR A 137 -3.52 0.26 -4.63
C THR A 137 -3.84 -1.24 -4.64
N PHE A 138 -3.26 -2.03 -3.74
CA PHE A 138 -3.47 -3.47 -3.63
C PHE A 138 -4.17 -3.87 -2.32
N PHE A 139 -4.86 -2.93 -1.66
CA PHE A 139 -5.53 -3.23 -0.40
C PHE A 139 -6.52 -4.39 -0.55
N ASN A 140 -6.40 -5.40 0.33
CA ASN A 140 -7.23 -6.61 0.32
C ASN A 140 -7.14 -7.44 -0.97
N CYS A 141 -5.97 -7.47 -1.63
CA CYS A 141 -5.64 -8.48 -2.63
C CYS A 141 -5.22 -9.77 -1.91
N SER A 142 -6.18 -10.45 -1.29
CA SER A 142 -5.91 -11.51 -0.31
C SER A 142 -5.29 -12.79 -0.89
N ALA A 143 -5.40 -13.03 -2.20
CA ALA A 143 -4.75 -14.15 -2.89
C ALA A 143 -3.36 -13.80 -3.48
N LEU A 144 -2.92 -12.53 -3.37
CA LEU A 144 -1.68 -12.09 -3.98
C LEU A 144 -0.46 -12.75 -3.31
N THR A 145 0.27 -13.54 -4.07
CA THR A 145 1.47 -14.27 -3.63
C THR A 145 2.73 -13.80 -4.34
N ASP A 146 2.60 -13.34 -5.59
CA ASP A 146 3.73 -12.92 -6.43
C ASP A 146 3.51 -11.50 -6.93
N LEU A 147 4.24 -10.56 -6.36
CA LEU A 147 4.21 -9.14 -6.73
C LEU A 147 5.61 -8.67 -7.07
N THR A 148 5.78 -8.23 -8.31
CA THR A 148 7.01 -7.57 -8.75
C THR A 148 6.73 -6.08 -8.94
N LEU A 149 7.46 -5.24 -8.22
CA LEU A 149 7.44 -3.78 -8.42
C LEU A 149 8.48 -3.36 -9.44
N GLY A 150 8.16 -2.35 -10.24
CA GLY A 150 9.10 -1.76 -11.20
C GLY A 150 10.34 -1.20 -10.49
N GLY A 151 11.52 -1.42 -11.06
CA GLY A 151 12.81 -1.02 -10.47
C GLY A 151 13.00 0.50 -10.31
N LYS A 152 12.04 1.32 -10.75
CA LYS A 152 12.04 2.78 -10.58
C LYS A 152 11.02 3.29 -9.57
N THR A 153 10.33 2.40 -8.86
CA THR A 153 9.39 2.80 -7.80
C THR A 153 10.14 3.54 -6.70
N THR A 154 9.68 4.75 -6.37
CA THR A 154 10.26 5.63 -5.33
C THR A 154 9.33 5.81 -4.14
N ASP A 155 8.03 5.66 -4.35
CA ASP A 155 7.00 5.97 -3.33
C ASP A 155 6.01 4.82 -3.20
N ILE A 156 5.68 4.48 -1.96
CA ILE A 156 4.65 3.50 -1.59
C ILE A 156 3.67 4.19 -0.64
N GLY A 157 2.43 4.35 -1.08
CA GLY A 157 1.38 5.07 -0.35
C GLY A 157 0.81 4.30 0.84
N ASP A 158 -0.06 4.98 1.60
CA ASP A 158 -0.72 4.40 2.77
C ASP A 158 -1.52 3.15 2.40
N MET A 159 -1.45 2.12 3.24
CA MET A 159 -2.21 0.86 3.07
C MET A 159 -2.00 0.16 1.71
N ALA A 160 -0.91 0.46 0.98
CA ALA A 160 -0.71 -0.02 -0.39
C ALA A 160 -0.87 -1.54 -0.53
N PHE A 161 -0.41 -2.32 0.45
CA PHE A 161 -0.50 -3.78 0.50
C PHE A 161 -1.32 -4.28 1.70
N GLY A 162 -2.07 -3.42 2.38
CA GLY A 162 -2.86 -3.81 3.54
C GLY A 162 -3.79 -4.98 3.24
N TYR A 163 -3.87 -5.96 4.13
CA TYR A 163 -4.66 -7.19 3.97
C TYR A 163 -4.29 -8.08 2.76
N CYS A 164 -3.07 -7.97 2.21
CA CYS A 164 -2.52 -8.98 1.29
C CYS A 164 -2.10 -10.21 2.10
N THR A 165 -3.10 -11.00 2.53
CA THR A 165 -2.92 -12.05 3.55
C THR A 165 -2.14 -13.27 3.08
N SER A 166 -1.95 -13.45 1.76
CA SER A 166 -1.14 -14.52 1.17
C SER A 166 0.25 -14.08 0.73
N LEU A 167 0.58 -12.77 0.86
CA LEU A 167 1.87 -12.24 0.45
C LEU A 167 2.94 -12.65 1.47
N GLU A 168 3.78 -13.63 1.08
CA GLU A 168 4.85 -14.16 1.93
C GLU A 168 6.09 -13.26 1.92
N THR A 169 6.44 -12.74 0.75
CA THR A 169 7.57 -11.83 0.55
C THR A 169 7.25 -10.79 -0.53
N VAL A 170 7.90 -9.65 -0.50
CA VAL A 170 7.92 -8.69 -1.60
C VAL A 170 9.28 -8.02 -1.68
N ALA A 171 9.86 -8.01 -2.89
CA ALA A 171 11.10 -7.29 -3.14
C ALA A 171 10.82 -5.81 -3.37
N LEU A 172 11.20 -4.98 -2.42
CA LEU A 172 11.16 -3.53 -2.59
C LEU A 172 12.40 -3.06 -3.36
N PRO A 173 12.24 -2.30 -4.45
CA PRO A 173 13.38 -1.76 -5.19
C PRO A 173 14.25 -0.81 -4.34
N ASP A 174 15.57 -0.82 -4.54
CA ASP A 174 16.51 0.09 -3.85
C ASP A 174 16.25 1.57 -4.13
N THR A 175 15.35 1.87 -5.07
CA THR A 175 14.90 3.23 -5.40
C THR A 175 13.83 3.76 -4.44
N VAL A 176 13.18 2.91 -3.63
CA VAL A 176 12.15 3.35 -2.70
C VAL A 176 12.74 4.24 -1.62
N GLU A 177 12.14 5.42 -1.47
CA GLU A 177 12.54 6.48 -0.53
C GLU A 177 11.41 6.79 0.47
N ASN A 178 10.14 6.69 0.02
CA ASN A 178 8.99 7.05 0.84
C ASN A 178 8.05 5.87 1.05
N MET A 179 7.69 5.60 2.29
CA MET A 179 6.70 4.60 2.68
C MET A 179 5.65 5.24 3.59
N GLY A 180 4.38 5.07 3.22
CA GLY A 180 3.24 5.59 3.99
C GLY A 180 2.94 4.78 5.25
N ASN A 181 1.79 5.09 5.85
CA ASN A 181 1.28 4.36 7.01
C ASN A 181 0.64 3.04 6.59
N GLN A 182 0.69 2.03 7.48
CA GLN A 182 -0.07 0.77 7.31
C GLN A 182 0.25 0.01 6.02
N VAL A 183 1.45 0.19 5.43
CA VAL A 183 1.81 -0.37 4.12
C VAL A 183 1.57 -1.87 4.06
N PHE A 184 1.96 -2.64 5.08
CA PHE A 184 1.78 -4.09 5.20
C PHE A 184 0.81 -4.48 6.32
N TYR A 185 -0.17 -3.63 6.61
CA TYR A 185 -1.15 -3.86 7.66
C TYR A 185 -1.91 -5.17 7.45
N TYR A 186 -1.84 -6.11 8.42
CA TYR A 186 -2.41 -7.46 8.32
C TYR A 186 -1.95 -8.29 7.10
N CYS A 187 -0.70 -8.13 6.64
CA CYS A 187 -0.07 -9.10 5.74
C CYS A 187 0.34 -10.34 6.55
N THR A 188 -0.64 -11.20 6.83
CA THR A 188 -0.49 -12.28 7.83
C THR A 188 0.49 -13.37 7.45
N ALA A 189 0.76 -13.56 6.15
CA ALA A 189 1.74 -14.53 5.63
C ALA A 189 3.15 -13.95 5.46
N LEU A 190 3.31 -12.60 5.59
CA LEU A 190 4.61 -11.94 5.37
C LEU A 190 5.61 -12.44 6.42
N ASP A 191 6.59 -13.23 5.99
CA ASP A 191 7.56 -13.86 6.88
C ASP A 191 8.97 -13.24 6.77
N ASP A 192 9.26 -12.56 5.66
CA ASP A 192 10.52 -11.85 5.41
C ASP A 192 10.30 -10.58 4.60
N ILE A 193 11.01 -9.51 4.96
CA ILE A 193 11.00 -8.22 4.26
C ILE A 193 12.31 -7.47 4.49
N SER A 194 12.89 -6.96 3.41
CA SER A 194 14.01 -6.02 3.45
C SER A 194 13.53 -4.63 3.08
N ILE A 195 13.80 -3.65 3.94
CA ILE A 195 13.51 -2.24 3.68
C ILE A 195 14.75 -1.59 3.06
N PRO A 196 14.60 -0.90 1.91
CA PRO A 196 15.72 -0.24 1.24
C PRO A 196 16.40 0.83 2.10
N ASP A 197 17.72 0.98 1.94
CA ASP A 197 18.55 1.92 2.71
C ASP A 197 18.18 3.40 2.53
N LYS A 198 17.47 3.74 1.47
CA LYS A 198 16.99 5.11 1.23
C LYS A 198 15.77 5.50 2.07
N VAL A 199 15.08 4.52 2.67
CA VAL A 199 13.95 4.78 3.55
C VAL A 199 14.47 5.30 4.88
N THR A 200 14.03 6.51 5.24
CA THR A 200 14.42 7.16 6.50
C THR A 200 13.32 7.11 7.56
N GLU A 201 12.10 6.80 7.16
CA GLU A 201 10.93 6.73 8.04
C GLU A 201 10.02 5.56 7.67
N LEU A 202 9.61 4.78 8.65
CA LEU A 202 8.49 3.83 8.55
C LEU A 202 7.25 4.48 9.12
N GLY A 203 6.18 4.49 8.33
CA GLY A 203 4.89 5.00 8.78
C GLY A 203 4.29 4.19 9.94
N SER A 204 3.31 4.75 10.64
CA SER A 204 2.63 4.06 11.74
C SER A 204 1.92 2.79 11.26
N TYR A 205 1.91 1.76 12.11
CA TYR A 205 1.24 0.47 11.85
C TYR A 205 1.74 -0.29 10.62
N THR A 206 2.96 -0.02 10.12
CA THR A 206 3.47 -0.58 8.86
C THR A 206 3.39 -2.10 8.82
N PHE A 207 3.77 -2.80 9.87
CA PHE A 207 3.73 -4.27 9.98
C PHE A 207 2.73 -4.77 11.02
N TYR A 208 1.75 -3.95 11.39
CA TYR A 208 0.75 -4.36 12.37
C TYR A 208 0.01 -5.62 11.93
N GLY A 209 0.06 -6.68 12.73
CA GLY A 209 -0.63 -7.93 12.43
C GLY A 209 0.07 -8.81 11.39
N CYS A 210 1.36 -8.61 11.10
CA CYS A 210 2.18 -9.51 10.30
C CYS A 210 2.52 -10.76 11.13
N LEU A 211 1.59 -11.73 11.14
CA LEU A 211 1.65 -12.88 12.06
C LEU A 211 2.84 -13.79 11.81
N ALA A 212 3.31 -13.89 10.56
CA ALA A 212 4.40 -14.78 10.17
C ALA A 212 5.79 -14.14 10.24
N LEU A 213 5.90 -12.81 10.42
CA LEU A 213 7.16 -12.07 10.37
C LEU A 213 8.10 -12.55 11.50
N LYS A 214 9.26 -13.12 11.12
CA LYS A 214 10.21 -13.77 12.06
C LYS A 214 11.36 -12.87 12.47
N SER A 215 11.79 -12.03 11.54
CA SER A 215 12.96 -11.14 11.74
C SER A 215 12.73 -9.80 11.06
N PHE A 216 13.41 -8.78 11.55
CA PHE A 216 13.46 -7.48 10.92
C PHE A 216 14.84 -6.86 11.10
N GLU A 217 15.42 -6.37 10.01
CA GLU A 217 16.63 -5.57 10.05
C GLU A 217 16.29 -4.08 9.89
N VAL A 218 16.69 -3.27 10.85
CA VAL A 218 16.57 -1.81 10.78
C VAL A 218 17.62 -1.28 9.80
N PRO A 219 17.23 -0.64 8.67
CA PRO A 219 18.18 -0.16 7.67
C PRO A 219 19.13 0.92 8.20
N VAL A 220 20.25 1.10 7.51
CA VAL A 220 21.34 2.00 7.95
C VAL A 220 20.88 3.47 8.11
N ASN A 221 19.94 3.94 7.28
CA ASN A 221 19.48 5.34 7.29
C ASN A 221 18.12 5.53 7.96
N LEU A 222 17.52 4.49 8.55
CA LEU A 222 16.22 4.65 9.21
C LEU A 222 16.39 5.50 10.49
N GLU A 223 15.62 6.59 10.55
CA GLU A 223 15.65 7.56 11.66
C GLU A 223 14.37 7.51 12.50
N ASP A 224 13.24 7.08 11.92
CA ASP A 224 11.96 6.99 12.64
C ASP A 224 11.19 5.71 12.33
N ILE A 225 10.65 5.10 13.39
CA ILE A 225 9.75 3.95 13.33
C ILE A 225 8.40 4.40 13.88
N GLY A 226 7.43 4.53 12.99
CA GLY A 226 6.08 4.97 13.34
C GLY A 226 5.42 4.11 14.41
N ALA A 227 4.51 4.71 15.14
CA ALA A 227 3.83 4.09 16.28
C ALA A 227 3.16 2.75 15.90
N MET A 228 3.27 1.77 16.79
CA MET A 228 2.59 0.46 16.65
C MET A 228 3.00 -0.38 15.43
N SER A 229 4.13 -0.08 14.79
CA SER A 229 4.53 -0.73 13.52
C SER A 229 4.70 -2.25 13.65
N PHE A 230 5.12 -2.77 14.80
CA PHE A 230 5.34 -4.21 15.01
C PHE A 230 4.36 -4.82 16.02
N VAL A 231 3.25 -4.15 16.30
CA VAL A 231 2.22 -4.69 17.20
C VAL A 231 1.53 -5.88 16.54
N ALA A 232 1.24 -6.92 17.34
CA ALA A 232 0.64 -8.18 16.88
C ALA A 232 1.48 -8.92 15.83
N CYS A 233 2.82 -8.97 16.02
CA CYS A 233 3.77 -9.81 15.28
C CYS A 233 4.27 -10.95 16.18
N PRO A 234 3.46 -11.98 16.48
CA PRO A 234 3.78 -13.01 17.49
C PRO A 234 4.93 -13.94 17.10
N SER A 235 5.30 -13.97 15.81
CA SER A 235 6.44 -14.77 15.33
C SER A 235 7.75 -14.00 15.30
N LEU A 236 7.74 -12.69 15.60
CA LEU A 236 8.95 -11.87 15.54
C LEU A 236 9.89 -12.24 16.69
N GLU A 237 10.99 -12.88 16.37
CA GLU A 237 12.00 -13.38 17.33
C GLU A 237 13.28 -12.52 17.33
N THR A 238 13.60 -11.93 16.17
CA THR A 238 14.89 -11.27 15.94
C THR A 238 14.73 -9.88 15.38
N ILE A 239 15.36 -8.91 16.01
CA ILE A 239 15.57 -7.58 15.44
C ILE A 239 17.07 -7.32 15.41
N THR A 240 17.55 -6.90 14.24
CA THR A 240 18.91 -6.45 14.03
C THR A 240 18.93 -5.01 13.55
N VAL A 241 20.07 -4.37 13.63
CA VAL A 241 20.28 -3.01 13.13
C VAL A 241 21.50 -3.04 12.23
N ALA A 242 21.38 -2.50 11.03
CA ALA A 242 22.46 -2.43 10.06
C ALA A 242 23.64 -1.61 10.59
N ASP A 243 24.86 -2.06 10.30
CA ASP A 243 26.08 -1.36 10.68
C ASP A 243 26.07 0.09 10.21
N GLY A 244 26.32 1.01 11.13
CA GLY A 244 26.36 2.45 10.84
C GLY A 244 25.04 3.21 11.04
N ASN A 245 23.94 2.56 11.42
CA ASN A 245 22.75 3.28 11.83
C ASN A 245 23.06 4.14 13.06
N ALA A 246 22.78 5.45 12.97
CA ALA A 246 23.11 6.42 14.02
C ALA A 246 22.03 6.54 15.10
N LYS A 247 20.84 6.02 14.84
CA LYS A 247 19.65 6.24 15.67
C LYS A 247 19.32 5.07 16.57
N TYR A 248 19.52 3.85 16.08
CA TYR A 248 19.10 2.62 16.72
C TYR A 248 20.25 1.67 16.97
N THR A 249 20.09 0.82 17.96
CA THR A 249 20.93 -0.34 18.23
C THR A 249 20.07 -1.53 18.64
N ALA A 250 20.56 -2.74 18.39
CA ALA A 250 19.92 -3.95 18.86
C ALA A 250 20.85 -4.67 19.85
N VAL A 251 20.36 -4.85 21.07
CA VAL A 251 21.06 -5.60 22.11
C VAL A 251 20.23 -6.84 22.40
N ASP A 252 20.84 -8.00 22.21
CA ASP A 252 20.18 -9.29 22.41
C ASP A 252 18.84 -9.40 21.64
N ASN A 253 18.83 -8.92 20.39
CA ASN A 253 17.65 -8.84 19.49
C ASN A 253 16.53 -7.91 19.97
N VAL A 254 16.73 -7.09 20.97
CA VAL A 254 15.79 -6.07 21.45
C VAL A 254 16.21 -4.71 20.91
N LEU A 255 15.28 -3.92 20.41
CA LEU A 255 15.53 -2.63 19.78
C LEU A 255 15.55 -1.49 20.78
N TYR A 256 16.63 -0.72 20.75
CA TYR A 256 16.84 0.48 21.55
C TYR A 256 17.22 1.66 20.67
N ASP A 257 17.22 2.87 21.27
CA ASP A 257 18.00 3.98 20.72
C ASP A 257 19.52 3.68 20.82
N SER A 258 20.34 4.45 20.11
CA SER A 258 21.78 4.26 20.07
C SER A 258 22.50 4.38 21.43
N GLU A 259 21.84 4.98 22.42
CA GLU A 259 22.34 5.14 23.80
C GLU A 259 21.80 4.08 24.77
N GLU A 260 20.97 3.16 24.30
CA GLU A 260 20.23 2.15 25.09
C GLU A 260 19.35 2.77 26.19
N SER A 261 19.00 4.04 26.04
CA SER A 261 18.20 4.78 27.01
C SER A 261 16.68 4.60 26.81
N ILE A 262 16.26 4.25 25.58
CA ILE A 262 14.86 4.01 25.22
C ILE A 262 14.73 2.60 24.63
N LEU A 263 13.92 1.75 25.24
CA LEU A 263 13.52 0.46 24.66
C LEU A 263 12.33 0.69 23.73
N TYR A 264 12.54 0.50 22.42
CA TYR A 264 11.49 0.67 21.40
C TYR A 264 10.66 -0.59 21.18
N LEU A 265 11.30 -1.77 21.14
CA LEU A 265 10.59 -3.00 20.80
C LEU A 265 11.29 -4.23 21.39
N TYR A 266 10.56 -5.02 22.14
CA TYR A 266 10.88 -6.37 22.54
C TYR A 266 10.15 -7.35 21.61
N PRO A 267 10.83 -8.19 20.83
CA PRO A 267 10.19 -9.10 19.89
C PRO A 267 9.24 -10.08 20.56
N ALA A 268 7.99 -10.10 20.12
CA ALA A 268 6.92 -10.84 20.79
C ALA A 268 7.05 -12.37 20.68
N GLY A 269 7.76 -12.87 19.64
CA GLY A 269 8.00 -14.30 19.39
C GLY A 269 9.10 -14.92 20.23
N ARG A 270 9.86 -14.14 20.99
CA ARG A 270 10.92 -14.67 21.84
C ARG A 270 10.38 -15.64 22.88
N SER A 271 11.17 -16.67 23.17
CA SER A 271 10.80 -17.74 24.12
C SER A 271 11.13 -17.44 25.58
N ASP A 272 11.73 -16.26 25.87
CA ASP A 272 12.14 -15.88 27.22
C ASP A 272 10.95 -15.78 28.16
N THR A 273 11.14 -16.28 29.39
CA THR A 273 10.15 -16.14 30.47
C THR A 273 10.46 -14.94 31.39
N SER A 274 11.68 -14.41 31.34
CA SER A 274 12.10 -13.24 32.08
C SER A 274 13.00 -12.35 31.23
N PHE A 275 12.90 -11.05 31.44
CA PHE A 275 13.76 -10.07 30.78
C PHE A 275 14.21 -9.01 31.79
N THR A 276 15.51 -8.72 31.78
CA THR A 276 16.08 -7.67 32.60
C THR A 276 16.41 -6.46 31.75
N LEU A 277 15.84 -5.33 32.08
CA LEU A 277 16.15 -4.06 31.41
C LEU A 277 17.61 -3.68 31.69
N PRO A 278 18.38 -3.21 30.69
CA PRO A 278 19.67 -2.56 30.93
C PRO A 278 19.55 -1.40 31.94
N ASP A 279 20.59 -1.22 32.78
CA ASP A 279 20.63 -0.10 33.72
C ASP A 279 20.58 1.28 33.05
N SER A 280 20.96 1.37 31.77
CA SER A 280 20.89 2.55 30.90
C SER A 280 19.47 2.90 30.50
N THR A 281 18.52 1.94 30.54
CA THR A 281 17.16 2.15 30.03
C THR A 281 16.34 3.05 30.98
N LEU A 282 15.98 4.22 30.49
CA LEU A 282 15.19 5.22 31.21
C LEU A 282 13.72 5.22 30.79
N VAL A 283 13.45 4.80 29.54
CA VAL A 283 12.11 4.84 28.92
C VAL A 283 11.80 3.53 28.23
N VAL A 284 10.59 3.03 28.42
CA VAL A 284 10.00 1.95 27.64
C VAL A 284 8.93 2.54 26.72
N TYR A 285 9.10 2.36 25.41
CA TYR A 285 8.18 2.93 24.43
C TYR A 285 6.79 2.28 24.53
N ALA A 286 5.73 3.04 24.20
CA ALA A 286 4.38 2.54 24.30
C ALA A 286 4.16 1.33 23.38
N GLY A 287 3.77 0.19 23.97
CA GLY A 287 3.59 -1.06 23.22
C GLY A 287 4.84 -1.90 23.00
N ALA A 288 5.99 -1.51 23.55
CA ALA A 288 7.27 -2.22 23.36
C ALA A 288 7.21 -3.72 23.70
N PHE A 289 6.40 -4.14 24.66
CA PHE A 289 6.18 -5.53 25.05
C PHE A 289 4.84 -6.10 24.61
N PHE A 290 4.16 -5.45 23.64
CA PHE A 290 2.86 -5.92 23.20
C PHE A 290 2.96 -7.33 22.59
N ALA A 291 2.06 -8.22 23.00
CA ALA A 291 2.00 -9.62 22.60
C ALA A 291 3.21 -10.50 22.98
N ALA A 292 4.10 -10.03 23.86
CA ALA A 292 5.20 -10.85 24.42
C ALA A 292 4.64 -11.89 25.41
N GLY A 293 3.86 -12.86 24.90
CA GLY A 293 3.06 -13.78 25.70
C GLY A 293 3.84 -14.79 26.51
N ASN A 294 5.11 -15.04 26.18
CA ASN A 294 5.99 -15.93 26.93
C ASN A 294 6.61 -15.25 28.16
N LEU A 295 6.68 -13.92 28.14
CA LEU A 295 7.35 -13.14 29.17
C LEU A 295 6.48 -13.05 30.43
N GLN A 296 7.02 -13.55 31.56
CA GLN A 296 6.33 -13.58 32.86
C GLN A 296 6.89 -12.54 33.84
N GLN A 297 8.13 -12.10 33.64
CA GLN A 297 8.82 -11.18 34.55
C GLN A 297 9.67 -10.17 33.77
N ILE A 298 9.57 -8.90 34.14
CA ILE A 298 10.46 -7.82 33.70
C ILE A 298 11.09 -7.22 34.97
N THR A 299 12.40 -7.05 35.00
CA THR A 299 13.16 -6.48 36.10
C THR A 299 14.07 -5.36 35.66
#